data_8832183a8c3bbdae5459ab2a902a4539
#
_entry.id   8832183a8c3bbdae5459ab2a902a4539
#
_cell.length_a   1.000
_cell.length_b   1.000
_cell.length_c   1.000
_cell.angle_alpha   90.00
_cell.angle_beta   90.00
_cell.angle_gamma   90.00
#
_symmetry.space_group_name_H-M   'P 1'
#
loop_
_entity.id
_entity.type
_entity.pdbx_description
1 polymer ?
#
loop_
_entity_poly.entity_id
_entity_poly.type
_entity_poly.pdbx_seq_one_letter_code
_entity_poly.pdbx_strand_id
1 'polypeptide(L)'
;MTDKLNDLFSRNREWAAEMERTRPGFFTGLANQQKPQYMWIGCSDSRVPANEIIGLAPGEIFVHRNVANVVVHSDLNALSTIQFAVERLKVRHIMVVGHYGCSGVQAALEGARIGLADNWLRHIQDVRDRHRDILDVIPEHGKAAALCELNAIEQVVNVAQSTVLQDAWAAGQDVTLHGWVYGCLLYTSPSPRD
;
A
#
# COMPACT_ATOMS: atom_id res chain seq x y z
N MET A 1 -21.15 -19.86 -17.12
CA MET A 1 -20.52 -18.66 -16.54
C MET A 1 -21.28 -18.06 -15.37
N THR A 2 -22.60 -18.17 -15.33
CA THR A 2 -23.49 -17.70 -14.23
C THR A 2 -23.30 -18.43 -12.91
N ASP A 3 -22.78 -19.65 -12.91
CA ASP A 3 -22.64 -20.51 -11.73
C ASP A 3 -21.59 -20.00 -10.72
N LYS A 4 -20.45 -19.48 -11.21
CA LYS A 4 -19.35 -18.97 -10.36
C LYS A 4 -19.71 -17.71 -9.57
N LEU A 5 -20.54 -16.82 -10.13
CA LEU A 5 -20.98 -15.61 -9.42
C LEU A 5 -22.03 -15.94 -8.34
N ASN A 6 -22.91 -16.90 -8.62
CA ASN A 6 -23.88 -17.37 -7.64
C ASN A 6 -23.20 -18.02 -6.43
N ASP A 7 -22.11 -18.75 -6.67
CA ASP A 7 -21.27 -19.31 -5.61
C ASP A 7 -20.65 -18.19 -4.73
N LEU A 8 -20.15 -17.11 -5.31
CA LEU A 8 -19.62 -15.98 -4.55
C LEU A 8 -20.70 -15.31 -3.68
N PHE A 9 -21.92 -15.15 -4.18
CA PHE A 9 -23.03 -14.63 -3.37
C PHE A 9 -23.41 -15.56 -2.23
N SER A 10 -23.37 -16.87 -2.44
CA SER A 10 -23.63 -17.86 -1.37
C SER A 10 -22.57 -17.77 -0.28
N ARG A 11 -21.29 -17.77 -0.66
CA ARG A 11 -20.17 -17.59 0.28
C ARG A 11 -20.24 -16.28 1.03
N ASN A 12 -20.67 -15.20 0.37
CA ASN A 12 -20.84 -13.90 1.04
C ASN A 12 -21.93 -13.96 2.12
N ARG A 13 -23.08 -14.60 1.82
CA ARG A 13 -24.16 -14.78 2.81
C ARG A 13 -23.71 -15.64 3.98
N GLU A 14 -23.01 -16.75 3.71
CA GLU A 14 -22.47 -17.63 4.74
C GLU A 14 -21.46 -16.90 5.62
N TRP A 15 -20.52 -16.17 5.01
CA TRP A 15 -19.56 -15.35 5.73
C TRP A 15 -20.25 -14.29 6.61
N ALA A 16 -21.23 -13.58 6.07
CA ALA A 16 -21.95 -12.56 6.83
C ALA A 16 -22.71 -13.14 8.02
N ALA A 17 -23.38 -14.29 7.83
CA ALA A 17 -24.07 -14.99 8.90
C ALA A 17 -23.08 -15.48 9.98
N GLU A 18 -21.95 -16.03 9.58
CA GLU A 18 -20.90 -16.48 10.50
C GLU A 18 -20.28 -15.32 11.29
N MET A 19 -20.01 -14.19 10.62
CA MET A 19 -19.51 -12.99 11.29
C MET A 19 -20.49 -12.48 12.35
N GLU A 20 -21.77 -12.39 12.04
CA GLU A 20 -22.77 -11.93 13.01
C GLU A 20 -22.98 -12.94 14.15
N ARG A 21 -22.87 -14.25 13.87
CA ARG A 21 -22.96 -15.32 14.87
C ARG A 21 -21.80 -15.29 15.86
N THR A 22 -20.56 -15.10 15.35
CA THR A 22 -19.33 -15.13 16.17
C THR A 22 -18.99 -13.78 16.80
N ARG A 23 -19.47 -12.68 16.21
CA ARG A 23 -19.26 -11.30 16.64
C ARG A 23 -20.58 -10.50 16.55
N PRO A 24 -21.53 -10.70 17.45
CA PRO A 24 -22.82 -10.00 17.42
C PRO A 24 -22.66 -8.48 17.34
N GLY A 25 -23.36 -7.84 16.42
CA GLY A 25 -23.27 -6.39 16.17
C GLY A 25 -22.08 -5.95 15.33
N PHE A 26 -21.32 -6.89 14.72
CA PHE A 26 -20.16 -6.58 13.90
C PHE A 26 -20.46 -5.56 12.79
N PHE A 27 -21.47 -5.80 11.97
CA PHE A 27 -21.83 -4.91 10.87
C PHE A 27 -22.42 -3.59 11.35
N THR A 28 -23.20 -3.61 12.42
CA THR A 28 -23.77 -2.39 13.01
C THR A 28 -22.68 -1.47 13.56
N GLY A 29 -21.65 -2.05 14.18
CA GLY A 29 -20.49 -1.31 14.62
C GLY A 29 -19.74 -0.65 13.46
N LEU A 30 -19.47 -1.41 12.39
CA LEU A 30 -18.77 -0.91 11.20
C LEU A 30 -19.56 0.17 10.45
N ALA A 31 -20.88 0.04 10.36
CA ALA A 31 -21.73 1.02 9.66
C ALA A 31 -21.61 2.43 10.25
N ASN A 32 -21.29 2.54 11.53
CA ASN A 32 -21.16 3.81 12.25
C ASN A 32 -19.70 4.22 12.50
N GLN A 33 -18.72 3.43 12.04
CA GLN A 33 -17.31 3.63 12.31
C GLN A 33 -16.55 4.02 11.04
N GLN A 34 -16.17 5.30 10.92
CA GLN A 34 -15.20 5.78 9.93
C GLN A 34 -14.21 6.72 10.63
N LYS A 35 -13.37 6.17 11.49
CA LYS A 35 -12.33 6.91 12.22
C LYS A 35 -11.00 6.14 12.21
N PRO A 36 -10.46 5.81 11.01
CA PRO A 36 -9.17 5.14 10.93
C PRO A 36 -8.08 6.04 11.49
N GLN A 37 -7.16 5.45 12.25
CA GLN A 37 -5.94 6.14 12.71
C GLN A 37 -4.81 6.02 11.68
N TYR A 38 -4.93 5.10 10.75
CA TYR A 38 -3.89 4.67 9.83
C TYR A 38 -4.35 4.77 8.39
N MET A 39 -3.41 5.15 7.51
CA MET A 39 -3.55 4.98 6.07
C MET A 39 -2.49 4.02 5.57
N TRP A 40 -2.89 3.10 4.69
CA TRP A 40 -2.01 2.15 4.01
C TRP A 40 -1.99 2.46 2.53
N ILE A 41 -0.78 2.65 1.97
CA ILE A 41 -0.55 2.76 0.53
C ILE A 41 0.26 1.53 0.12
N GLY A 42 -0.38 0.59 -0.57
CA GLY A 42 0.22 -0.70 -0.90
C GLY A 42 0.08 -1.12 -2.34
N CYS A 43 0.70 -2.26 -2.66
CA CYS A 43 0.57 -2.85 -3.98
C CYS A 43 -0.83 -3.44 -4.20
N SER A 44 -1.31 -3.39 -5.46
CA SER A 44 -2.53 -4.10 -5.91
C SER A 44 -2.39 -5.62 -5.80
N ASP A 45 -1.16 -6.16 -5.83
CA ASP A 45 -0.89 -7.55 -5.45
C ASP A 45 -1.18 -7.72 -3.95
N SER A 46 -2.40 -8.13 -3.66
CA SER A 46 -2.92 -8.24 -2.30
C SER A 46 -3.07 -9.70 -1.88
N ARG A 47 -1.97 -10.46 -1.94
CA ARG A 47 -1.94 -11.84 -1.43
C ARG A 47 -2.29 -11.90 0.05
N VAL A 48 -1.94 -10.84 0.80
CA VAL A 48 -2.37 -10.66 2.18
C VAL A 48 -3.05 -9.30 2.33
N PRO A 49 -4.28 -9.23 2.88
CA PRO A 49 -4.96 -7.97 3.15
C PRO A 49 -4.20 -7.12 4.18
N ALA A 50 -4.25 -5.79 4.04
CA ALA A 50 -3.54 -4.87 4.93
C ALA A 50 -3.91 -5.08 6.41
N ASN A 51 -5.20 -5.24 6.70
CA ASN A 51 -5.70 -5.48 8.05
C ASN A 51 -5.09 -6.74 8.69
N GLU A 52 -4.96 -7.83 7.90
CA GLU A 52 -4.40 -9.10 8.37
C GLU A 52 -2.92 -8.95 8.75
N ILE A 53 -2.14 -8.21 7.94
CA ILE A 53 -0.70 -8.02 8.18
C ILE A 53 -0.44 -7.34 9.52
N ILE A 54 -1.26 -6.34 9.87
CA ILE A 54 -1.04 -5.50 11.06
C ILE A 54 -2.03 -5.80 12.20
N GLY A 55 -2.86 -6.83 12.05
CA GLY A 55 -3.78 -7.28 13.09
C GLY A 55 -4.87 -6.27 13.47
N LEU A 56 -5.25 -5.39 12.54
CA LEU A 56 -6.31 -4.41 12.74
C LEU A 56 -7.67 -4.93 12.28
N ALA A 57 -8.73 -4.48 12.96
CA ALA A 57 -10.08 -4.77 12.54
C ALA A 57 -10.47 -3.96 11.28
N PRO A 58 -11.47 -4.42 10.51
CA PRO A 58 -12.06 -3.62 9.44
C PRO A 58 -12.51 -2.25 9.94
N GLY A 59 -12.28 -1.20 9.14
CA GLY A 59 -12.63 0.18 9.48
C GLY A 59 -11.56 0.96 10.27
N GLU A 60 -10.52 0.29 10.78
CA GLU A 60 -9.44 0.94 11.54
C GLU A 60 -8.32 1.48 10.64
N ILE A 61 -8.29 1.07 9.37
CA ILE A 61 -7.30 1.49 8.39
C ILE A 61 -7.98 1.97 7.11
N PHE A 62 -7.47 3.06 6.53
CA PHE A 62 -7.86 3.58 5.23
C PHE A 62 -6.86 3.12 4.17
N VAL A 63 -7.31 2.46 3.10
CA VAL A 63 -6.43 1.72 2.19
C VAL A 63 -6.47 2.30 0.78
N HIS A 64 -5.29 2.61 0.23
CA HIS A 64 -5.06 2.86 -1.18
C HIS A 64 -4.16 1.78 -1.77
N ARG A 65 -4.45 1.32 -2.99
CA ARG A 65 -3.66 0.31 -3.69
C ARG A 65 -3.51 0.63 -5.17
N ASN A 66 -2.29 0.47 -5.66
CA ASN A 66 -1.97 0.52 -7.09
C ASN A 66 -0.83 -0.47 -7.41
N VAL A 67 -0.47 -0.64 -8.68
CA VAL A 67 0.65 -1.51 -9.03
C VAL A 67 1.94 -0.96 -8.43
N ALA A 68 2.57 -1.77 -7.58
CA ALA A 68 3.85 -1.49 -6.91
C ALA A 68 3.86 -0.28 -5.95
N ASN A 69 2.74 0.01 -5.28
CA ASN A 69 2.64 1.04 -4.23
C ASN A 69 3.23 2.41 -4.58
N VAL A 70 3.11 2.81 -5.84
CA VAL A 70 3.68 4.06 -6.37
C VAL A 70 2.84 5.27 -5.97
N VAL A 71 3.50 6.36 -5.57
CA VAL A 71 2.90 7.68 -5.34
C VAL A 71 3.61 8.69 -6.23
N VAL A 72 2.87 9.28 -7.16
CA VAL A 72 3.38 10.30 -8.09
C VAL A 72 2.70 11.62 -7.84
N HIS A 73 3.43 12.71 -7.91
CA HIS A 73 2.91 14.06 -7.65
C HIS A 73 1.82 14.52 -8.65
N SER A 74 1.64 13.81 -9.76
CA SER A 74 0.59 14.05 -10.76
C SER A 74 -0.54 13.00 -10.73
N ASP A 75 -0.46 11.98 -9.87
CA ASP A 75 -1.52 10.98 -9.72
C ASP A 75 -2.61 11.51 -8.77
N LEU A 76 -3.62 12.14 -9.35
CA LEU A 76 -4.75 12.67 -8.59
C LEU A 76 -5.53 11.60 -7.83
N ASN A 77 -5.47 10.33 -8.23
CA ASN A 77 -6.12 9.25 -7.52
C ASN A 77 -5.42 8.98 -6.17
N ALA A 78 -4.10 8.86 -6.17
CA ALA A 78 -3.34 8.73 -4.92
C ALA A 78 -3.44 10.00 -4.07
N LEU A 79 -3.23 11.18 -4.67
CA LEU A 79 -3.26 12.45 -3.94
C LEU A 79 -4.62 12.76 -3.31
N SER A 80 -5.74 12.52 -4.01
CA SER A 80 -7.08 12.71 -3.44
C SER A 80 -7.37 11.76 -2.28
N THR A 81 -6.85 10.53 -2.35
CA THR A 81 -6.99 9.56 -1.26
C THR A 81 -6.17 9.99 -0.05
N ILE A 82 -4.93 10.48 -0.26
CA ILE A 82 -4.08 11.04 0.80
C ILE A 82 -4.75 12.27 1.41
N GLN A 83 -5.25 13.19 0.59
CA GLN A 83 -5.96 14.38 1.06
C GLN A 83 -7.15 14.00 1.94
N PHE A 84 -7.99 13.07 1.50
CA PHE A 84 -9.14 12.63 2.27
C PHE A 84 -8.72 12.03 3.62
N ALA A 85 -7.68 11.19 3.62
CA ALA A 85 -7.14 10.59 4.84
C ALA A 85 -6.63 11.66 5.82
N VAL A 86 -5.86 12.62 5.35
CA VAL A 86 -5.22 13.65 6.18
C VAL A 86 -6.23 14.72 6.63
N GLU A 87 -7.01 15.26 5.70
CA GLU A 87 -7.85 16.42 5.99
C GLU A 87 -9.22 16.04 6.57
N ARG A 88 -9.83 14.95 6.11
CA ARG A 88 -11.18 14.55 6.53
C ARG A 88 -11.18 13.50 7.61
N LEU A 89 -10.39 12.45 7.47
CA LEU A 89 -10.32 11.35 8.44
C LEU A 89 -9.35 11.64 9.58
N LYS A 90 -8.44 12.58 9.39
CA LYS A 90 -7.44 12.99 10.41
C LYS A 90 -6.56 11.81 10.84
N VAL A 91 -6.12 10.98 9.89
CA VAL A 91 -5.19 9.90 10.18
C VAL A 91 -3.88 10.46 10.74
N ARG A 92 -3.26 9.73 11.64
CA ARG A 92 -2.01 10.11 12.28
C ARG A 92 -0.79 9.43 11.70
N HIS A 93 -0.99 8.31 11.01
CA HIS A 93 0.08 7.53 10.42
C HIS A 93 -0.27 7.15 8.99
N ILE A 94 0.67 7.38 8.07
CA ILE A 94 0.59 6.92 6.68
C ILE A 94 1.74 5.95 6.46
N MET A 95 1.42 4.73 6.06
CA MET A 95 2.36 3.67 5.76
C MET A 95 2.41 3.43 4.27
N VAL A 96 3.58 3.63 3.65
CA VAL A 96 3.85 3.18 2.28
C VAL A 96 4.47 1.79 2.37
N VAL A 97 3.78 0.80 1.82
CA VAL A 97 4.15 -0.59 2.06
C VAL A 97 4.39 -1.34 0.76
N GLY A 98 5.66 -1.65 0.51
CA GLY A 98 6.11 -2.56 -0.52
C GLY A 98 6.00 -4.02 -0.10
N HIS A 99 6.26 -4.92 -1.04
CA HIS A 99 6.39 -6.34 -0.73
C HIS A 99 7.46 -7.01 -1.61
N TYR A 100 8.16 -7.97 -1.06
CA TYR A 100 9.08 -8.77 -1.83
C TYR A 100 8.35 -9.64 -2.86
N GLY A 101 9.00 -9.90 -3.99
CA GLY A 101 8.39 -10.65 -5.09
C GLY A 101 7.29 -9.88 -5.83
N CYS A 102 7.33 -8.55 -5.79
CA CYS A 102 6.43 -7.70 -6.56
C CYS A 102 6.73 -7.82 -8.07
N SER A 103 5.77 -8.33 -8.84
CA SER A 103 5.93 -8.50 -10.30
C SER A 103 6.10 -7.17 -11.04
N GLY A 104 5.49 -6.08 -10.55
CA GLY A 104 5.68 -4.75 -11.11
C GLY A 104 7.11 -4.23 -10.93
N VAL A 105 7.69 -4.43 -9.73
CA VAL A 105 9.08 -4.07 -9.45
C VAL A 105 10.05 -4.93 -10.27
N GLN A 106 9.80 -6.23 -10.39
CA GLN A 106 10.60 -7.12 -11.22
C GLN A 106 10.58 -6.69 -12.70
N ALA A 107 9.40 -6.43 -13.26
CA ALA A 107 9.26 -5.95 -14.64
C ALA A 107 9.99 -4.63 -14.88
N ALA A 108 9.94 -3.70 -13.91
CA ALA A 108 10.67 -2.43 -13.99
C ALA A 108 12.19 -2.64 -13.95
N LEU A 109 12.69 -3.55 -13.10
CA LEU A 109 14.10 -3.89 -12.99
C LEU A 109 14.63 -4.44 -14.31
N GLU A 110 13.91 -5.37 -14.90
CA GLU A 110 14.26 -6.04 -16.17
C GLU A 110 14.03 -5.17 -17.42
N GLY A 111 13.28 -4.08 -17.30
CA GLY A 111 12.86 -3.28 -18.45
C GLY A 111 11.87 -4.02 -19.36
N ALA A 112 11.09 -4.93 -18.79
CA ALA A 112 10.13 -5.76 -19.52
C ALA A 112 9.05 -4.91 -20.21
N ARG A 113 8.61 -5.39 -21.41
CA ARG A 113 7.54 -4.76 -22.18
C ARG A 113 6.23 -5.53 -21.95
N ILE A 114 5.33 -4.95 -21.15
CA ILE A 114 4.06 -5.55 -20.73
C ILE A 114 2.84 -4.74 -21.19
N GLY A 115 3.05 -3.67 -21.96
CA GLY A 115 2.01 -2.86 -22.57
C GLY A 115 1.75 -1.54 -21.86
N LEU A 116 0.48 -1.18 -21.63
CA LEU A 116 0.13 0.13 -21.05
C LEU A 116 0.79 0.37 -19.68
N ALA A 117 0.92 -0.68 -18.87
CA ALA A 117 1.54 -0.58 -17.56
C ALA A 117 3.01 -0.17 -17.60
N ASP A 118 3.70 -0.29 -18.74
CA ASP A 118 5.08 0.21 -18.90
C ASP A 118 5.20 1.69 -18.54
N ASN A 119 4.17 2.50 -18.90
CA ASN A 119 4.16 3.93 -18.58
C ASN A 119 4.11 4.18 -17.07
N TRP A 120 3.38 3.35 -16.33
CA TRP A 120 3.31 3.41 -14.89
C TRP A 120 4.61 2.93 -14.23
N LEU A 121 5.17 1.85 -14.75
CA LEU A 121 6.42 1.28 -14.25
C LEU A 121 7.66 2.16 -14.51
N ARG A 122 7.56 3.19 -15.38
CA ARG A 122 8.60 4.20 -15.54
C ARG A 122 8.97 4.84 -14.21
N HIS A 123 8.02 5.11 -13.33
CA HIS A 123 8.29 5.68 -12.02
C HIS A 123 9.21 4.80 -11.16
N ILE A 124 9.10 3.47 -11.31
CA ILE A 124 10.00 2.53 -10.62
C ILE A 124 11.35 2.43 -11.34
N GLN A 125 11.36 2.53 -12.67
CA GLN A 125 12.61 2.61 -13.42
C GLN A 125 13.39 3.88 -13.06
N ASP A 126 12.72 5.01 -12.81
CA ASP A 126 13.35 6.24 -12.33
C ASP A 126 14.00 6.03 -10.95
N VAL A 127 13.34 5.28 -10.04
CA VAL A 127 13.92 4.88 -8.76
C VAL A 127 15.15 3.99 -8.98
N ARG A 128 15.05 2.96 -9.82
CA ARG A 128 16.17 2.08 -10.19
C ARG A 128 17.37 2.90 -10.70
N ASP A 129 17.12 3.82 -11.61
CA ASP A 129 18.17 4.58 -12.27
C ASP A 129 18.80 5.61 -11.32
N ARG A 130 18.04 6.17 -10.38
CA ARG A 130 18.53 7.06 -9.32
C ARG A 130 19.42 6.34 -8.31
N HIS A 131 19.15 5.08 -8.03
CA HIS A 131 19.89 4.27 -7.07
C HIS A 131 20.76 3.19 -7.73
N ARG A 132 21.21 3.45 -8.95
CA ARG A 132 22.02 2.50 -9.73
C ARG A 132 23.29 2.09 -9.02
N ASP A 133 23.97 3.02 -8.39
CA ASP A 133 25.20 2.79 -7.61
C ASP A 133 24.98 1.77 -6.47
N ILE A 134 23.83 1.81 -5.81
CA ILE A 134 23.46 0.85 -4.78
C ILE A 134 23.14 -0.51 -5.41
N LEU A 135 22.35 -0.52 -6.49
CA LEU A 135 21.90 -1.76 -7.14
C LEU A 135 23.03 -2.49 -7.85
N ASP A 136 24.02 -1.79 -8.37
CA ASP A 136 25.14 -2.37 -9.13
C ASP A 136 26.07 -3.20 -8.23
N VAL A 137 26.16 -2.90 -6.94
CA VAL A 137 26.98 -3.67 -5.98
C VAL A 137 26.22 -4.86 -5.36
N ILE A 138 24.90 -4.96 -5.57
CA ILE A 138 24.07 -6.06 -5.07
C ILE A 138 24.10 -7.22 -6.06
N PRO A 139 24.28 -8.48 -5.59
CA PRO A 139 24.17 -9.64 -6.46
C PRO A 139 22.81 -9.70 -7.17
N GLU A 140 22.77 -10.23 -8.39
CA GLU A 140 21.59 -10.20 -9.26
C GLU A 140 20.31 -10.72 -8.56
N HIS A 141 20.42 -11.81 -7.79
CA HIS A 141 19.30 -12.39 -7.06
C HIS A 141 18.73 -11.50 -5.94
N GLY A 142 19.47 -10.48 -5.50
CA GLY A 142 19.06 -9.53 -4.47
C GLY A 142 18.50 -8.20 -5.00
N LYS A 143 18.74 -7.87 -6.26
CA LYS A 143 18.39 -6.57 -6.84
C LYS A 143 16.90 -6.25 -6.78
N ALA A 144 16.05 -7.22 -7.08
CA ALA A 144 14.61 -7.02 -7.03
C ALA A 144 14.10 -6.73 -5.61
N ALA A 145 14.65 -7.42 -4.60
CA ALA A 145 14.32 -7.16 -3.20
C ALA A 145 14.77 -5.76 -2.78
N ALA A 146 16.02 -5.39 -3.10
CA ALA A 146 16.54 -4.05 -2.82
C ALA A 146 15.72 -2.95 -3.52
N LEU A 147 15.31 -3.18 -4.78
CA LEU A 147 14.46 -2.22 -5.49
C LEU A 147 13.06 -2.09 -4.87
N CYS A 148 12.50 -3.15 -4.27
CA CYS A 148 11.26 -3.03 -3.49
C CYS A 148 11.43 -2.10 -2.28
N GLU A 149 12.56 -2.20 -1.58
CA GLU A 149 12.86 -1.34 -0.43
C GLU A 149 13.10 0.12 -0.87
N LEU A 150 13.95 0.32 -1.87
CA LEU A 150 14.22 1.65 -2.42
C LEU A 150 12.95 2.32 -2.95
N ASN A 151 12.09 1.55 -3.63
CA ASN A 151 10.81 2.05 -4.09
C ASN A 151 9.92 2.49 -2.91
N ALA A 152 9.82 1.71 -1.85
CA ALA A 152 9.04 2.10 -0.68
C ALA A 152 9.55 3.41 -0.06
N ILE A 153 10.87 3.56 0.07
CA ILE A 153 11.52 4.78 0.58
C ILE A 153 11.20 5.99 -0.30
N GLU A 154 11.39 5.87 -1.62
CA GLU A 154 11.13 6.98 -2.56
C GLU A 154 9.66 7.39 -2.56
N GLN A 155 8.73 6.44 -2.43
CA GLN A 155 7.32 6.77 -2.34
C GLN A 155 6.95 7.45 -1.00
N VAL A 156 7.63 7.15 0.10
CA VAL A 156 7.51 7.93 1.35
C VAL A 156 7.96 9.37 1.13
N VAL A 157 9.08 9.58 0.44
CA VAL A 157 9.57 10.91 0.10
C VAL A 157 8.55 11.66 -0.78
N ASN A 158 7.98 10.99 -1.77
CA ASN A 158 6.94 11.57 -2.63
C ASN A 158 5.68 11.97 -1.86
N VAL A 159 5.24 11.14 -0.90
CA VAL A 159 4.14 11.49 0.01
C VAL A 159 4.51 12.72 0.84
N ALA A 160 5.70 12.75 1.44
CA ALA A 160 6.18 13.85 2.26
C ALA A 160 6.22 15.18 1.47
N GLN A 161 6.62 15.13 0.20
CA GLN A 161 6.72 16.31 -0.67
C GLN A 161 5.37 16.74 -1.26
N SER A 162 4.30 15.98 -1.08
CA SER A 162 2.98 16.36 -1.55
C SER A 162 2.50 17.64 -0.86
N THR A 163 1.79 18.49 -1.59
CA THR A 163 1.19 19.72 -1.00
C THR A 163 0.32 19.42 0.19
N VAL A 164 -0.41 18.29 0.16
CA VAL A 164 -1.29 17.85 1.26
C VAL A 164 -0.52 17.67 2.56
N LEU A 165 0.63 16.98 2.54
CA LEU A 165 1.44 16.74 3.73
C LEU A 165 2.14 18.03 4.19
N GLN A 166 2.68 18.79 3.26
CA GLN A 166 3.35 20.04 3.56
C GLN A 166 2.39 21.03 4.23
N ASP A 167 1.17 21.17 3.71
CA ASP A 167 0.15 22.06 4.29
C ASP A 167 -0.34 21.55 5.65
N ALA A 168 -0.53 20.23 5.80
CA ALA A 168 -0.91 19.64 7.08
C ALA A 168 0.12 19.89 8.18
N TRP A 169 1.41 19.68 7.89
CA TRP A 169 2.50 19.95 8.83
C TRP A 169 2.63 21.46 9.14
N ALA A 170 2.52 22.32 8.12
CA ALA A 170 2.53 23.77 8.32
C ALA A 170 1.38 24.23 9.21
N ALA A 171 0.24 23.55 9.15
CA ALA A 171 -0.90 23.78 10.04
C ALA A 171 -0.77 23.14 11.43
N GLY A 172 0.36 22.48 11.73
CA GLY A 172 0.62 21.81 13.01
C GLY A 172 -0.09 20.46 13.19
N GLN A 173 -0.57 19.85 12.09
CA GLN A 173 -1.17 18.52 12.19
C GLN A 173 -0.06 17.45 12.34
N ASP A 174 -0.22 16.60 13.36
CA ASP A 174 0.70 15.50 13.64
C ASP A 174 0.38 14.32 12.73
N VAL A 175 1.18 14.16 11.64
CA VAL A 175 1.09 13.06 10.70
C VAL A 175 2.49 12.47 10.51
N THR A 176 2.66 11.21 10.83
CA THR A 176 3.92 10.48 10.69
C THR A 176 3.88 9.56 9.47
N LEU A 177 4.98 9.53 8.71
CA LEU A 177 5.13 8.67 7.54
C LEU A 177 6.03 7.48 7.87
N HIS A 178 5.69 6.32 7.32
CA HIS A 178 6.42 5.08 7.49
C HIS A 178 6.65 4.40 6.14
N GLY A 179 7.85 3.85 5.93
CA GLY A 179 8.18 2.99 4.80
C GLY A 179 8.39 1.55 5.28
N TRP A 180 7.57 0.63 4.82
CA TRP A 180 7.66 -0.78 5.19
C TRP A 180 7.76 -1.68 3.96
N VAL A 181 8.34 -2.87 4.14
CA VAL A 181 8.33 -3.93 3.14
C VAL A 181 8.03 -5.25 3.84
N TYR A 182 7.15 -6.07 3.30
CA TYR A 182 6.85 -7.38 3.85
C TYR A 182 7.15 -8.51 2.86
N GLY A 183 7.41 -9.69 3.39
CA GLY A 183 7.57 -10.93 2.62
C GLY A 183 6.48 -11.93 2.95
N CYS A 184 5.91 -12.58 1.93
CA CYS A 184 4.87 -13.60 2.14
C CYS A 184 5.39 -14.87 2.84
N LEU A 185 6.71 -15.09 2.85
CA LEU A 185 7.36 -16.24 3.49
C LEU A 185 7.98 -15.90 4.85
N LEU A 186 8.09 -14.61 5.16
CA LEU A 186 8.70 -14.12 6.39
C LEU A 186 7.74 -13.11 7.01
N TYR A 187 7.54 -13.20 8.31
CA TYR A 187 6.82 -12.20 9.07
C TYR A 187 7.42 -10.83 8.81
N THR A 188 6.56 -9.82 8.71
CA THR A 188 6.96 -8.44 8.54
C THR A 188 8.08 -8.10 9.50
N SER A 189 9.23 -7.77 8.95
CA SER A 189 10.23 -7.02 9.69
C SER A 189 9.94 -5.54 9.45
N PRO A 190 9.92 -4.68 10.48
CA PRO A 190 10.10 -3.26 10.26
C PRO A 190 11.36 -3.07 9.43
N SER A 191 11.42 -1.97 8.67
CA SER A 191 12.67 -1.63 7.95
C SER A 191 13.83 -1.72 8.95
N PRO A 192 14.96 -2.36 8.59
CA PRO A 192 16.09 -2.49 9.53
C PRO A 192 16.78 -1.18 9.90
N ARG A 193 16.10 -0.05 9.77
CA ARG A 193 16.61 1.31 10.02
C ARG A 193 15.71 2.17 10.93
N ASP A 194 14.83 1.55 11.68
CA ASP A 194 14.14 2.23 12.78
C ASP A 194 15.01 2.25 14.03
#